data_db193729018cfd37909bbd279357bfb9
#
_entry.id   db193729018cfd37909bbd279357bfb9
#
_cell.length_a   1.000
_cell.length_b   1.000
_cell.length_c   1.000
_cell.angle_alpha   90.00
_cell.angle_beta   90.00
_cell.angle_gamma   90.00
#
_symmetry.space_group_name_H-M   'P 1'
#
loop_
_entity.id
_entity.type
_entity.pdbx_description
1 polymer ?
#
loop_
_entity_poly.entity_id
_entity_poly.type
_entity_poly.pdbx_seq_one_letter_code
_entity_poly.pdbx_strand_id
1 'polypeptide(L)'
;RVAQDGFTVFVPHLFGSPAKPLSMGYALGQLIRCCISREFHVLAERSASPITDWLRALCRDAHARCGGPGVGAIGMCMTGNFALALMVDPSVMAPVLSQPSLPFGLTASKKAAFHLSDEDLSIVRERAAAGCKVLGLRFTGDPLVPGQRFESLRRELGDGFEGIEIDSS
;
A
#
# COMPACT_ATOMS: atom_id res chain seq x y z
N ARG A 1 13.37 0.65 14.67
CA ARG A 1 12.85 -0.48 15.50
C ARG A 1 12.85 -1.78 14.72
N VAL A 2 12.16 -1.88 13.55
CA VAL A 2 12.11 -3.13 12.74
C VAL A 2 13.50 -3.72 12.47
N ALA A 3 14.49 -2.89 12.13
CA ALA A 3 15.87 -3.36 11.95
C ALA A 3 16.52 -3.82 13.27
N GLN A 4 16.11 -3.26 14.40
CA GLN A 4 16.60 -3.70 15.73
C GLN A 4 16.02 -5.06 16.13
N ASP A 5 14.87 -5.41 15.57
CA ASP A 5 14.21 -6.69 15.77
C ASP A 5 14.75 -7.80 14.83
N GLY A 6 15.88 -7.55 14.16
CA GLY A 6 16.60 -8.52 13.34
C GLY A 6 16.21 -8.58 11.86
N PHE A 7 15.37 -7.65 11.39
CA PHE A 7 14.98 -7.59 9.98
C PHE A 7 15.93 -6.72 9.15
N THR A 8 16.24 -7.13 7.94
CA THR A 8 16.84 -6.26 6.93
C THR A 8 15.76 -5.35 6.34
N VAL A 9 15.97 -4.05 6.38
CA VAL A 9 14.97 -3.05 5.95
C VAL A 9 15.42 -2.37 4.67
N PHE A 10 14.59 -2.44 3.62
CA PHE A 10 14.76 -1.71 2.37
C PHE A 10 13.78 -0.53 2.35
N VAL A 11 14.29 0.68 2.19
CA VAL A 11 13.46 1.90 2.13
C VAL A 11 13.64 2.54 0.75
N PRO A 12 12.79 2.20 -0.23
CA PRO A 12 12.90 2.78 -1.56
C PRO A 12 12.52 4.26 -1.53
N HIS A 13 13.33 5.10 -2.17
CA HIS A 13 13.06 6.52 -2.28
C HIS A 13 12.18 6.79 -3.51
N LEU A 14 10.87 6.96 -3.28
CA LEU A 14 9.88 7.12 -4.35
C LEU A 14 9.58 8.59 -4.69
N PHE A 15 9.76 9.50 -3.75
CA PHE A 15 9.33 10.89 -3.86
C PHE A 15 10.42 11.86 -3.40
N GLY A 16 10.62 12.93 -4.16
CA GLY A 16 11.48 14.03 -3.75
C GLY A 16 12.97 13.76 -3.84
N SER A 17 13.75 14.38 -2.96
CA SER A 17 15.20 14.23 -2.86
C SER A 17 15.59 13.86 -1.42
N PRO A 18 16.43 12.84 -1.21
CA PRO A 18 16.72 12.30 0.13
C PRO A 18 17.28 13.30 1.14
N ALA A 19 17.97 14.34 0.67
CA ALA A 19 18.68 15.31 1.52
C ALA A 19 17.90 16.62 1.75
N LYS A 20 16.68 16.79 1.20
CA LYS A 20 15.92 18.02 1.41
C LYS A 20 15.09 17.94 2.68
N PRO A 21 15.19 18.94 3.58
CA PRO A 21 14.33 19.01 4.74
C PRO A 21 12.85 19.11 4.33
N LEU A 22 11.99 18.43 5.08
CA LEU A 22 10.56 18.44 4.84
C LEU A 22 10.00 19.82 5.21
N SER A 23 9.57 20.58 4.21
CA SER A 23 8.78 21.80 4.40
C SER A 23 7.39 21.62 3.81
N MET A 24 6.41 22.36 4.29
CA MET A 24 5.02 22.27 3.81
C MET A 24 4.94 22.53 2.29
N GLY A 25 5.64 23.54 1.78
CA GLY A 25 5.68 23.85 0.34
C GLY A 25 6.37 22.75 -0.48
N TYR A 26 7.43 22.14 0.04
CA TYR A 26 8.11 21.04 -0.60
C TYR A 26 7.21 19.79 -0.64
N ALA A 27 6.55 19.45 0.48
CA ALA A 27 5.62 18.33 0.57
C ALA A 27 4.45 18.50 -0.41
N LEU A 28 3.84 19.70 -0.48
CA LEU A 28 2.77 20.00 -1.42
C LEU A 28 3.23 19.89 -2.89
N GLY A 29 4.44 20.39 -3.20
CA GLY A 29 5.03 20.26 -4.54
C GLY A 29 5.27 18.80 -4.94
N GLN A 30 5.72 17.94 -4.01
CA GLN A 30 5.86 16.50 -4.26
C GLN A 30 4.50 15.83 -4.46
N LEU A 31 3.50 16.18 -3.66
CA LEU A 31 2.13 15.67 -3.81
C LEU A 31 1.57 15.98 -5.21
N ILE A 32 1.70 17.22 -5.68
CA ILE A 32 1.27 17.63 -7.02
C ILE A 32 2.02 16.82 -8.09
N ARG A 33 3.34 16.67 -7.97
CA ARG A 33 4.12 15.85 -8.91
C ARG A 33 3.63 14.41 -8.98
N CYS A 34 3.35 13.79 -7.84
CA CYS A 34 2.79 12.45 -7.80
C CYS A 34 1.42 12.37 -8.47
N CYS A 35 0.55 13.38 -8.27
CA CYS A 35 -0.79 13.42 -8.87
C CYS A 35 -0.76 13.50 -10.40
N ILE A 36 0.25 14.16 -11.00
CA ILE A 36 0.41 14.30 -12.45
C ILE A 36 1.34 13.24 -13.06
N SER A 37 2.04 12.49 -12.25
CA SER A 37 2.96 11.44 -12.73
C SER A 37 2.18 10.22 -13.21
N ARG A 38 2.51 9.76 -14.42
CA ARG A 38 1.98 8.50 -14.98
C ARG A 38 2.42 7.27 -14.20
N GLU A 39 3.52 7.37 -13.46
CA GLU A 39 4.10 6.25 -12.68
C GLU A 39 3.20 5.84 -11.51
N PHE A 40 2.44 6.79 -10.93
CA PHE A 40 1.67 6.55 -9.72
C PHE A 40 0.17 6.33 -9.95
N HIS A 41 -0.36 6.72 -11.11
CA HIS A 41 -1.80 6.60 -11.44
C HIS A 41 -2.75 6.97 -10.28
N VAL A 42 -2.42 8.05 -9.56
CA VAL A 42 -3.05 8.42 -8.26
C VAL A 42 -4.59 8.49 -8.31
N LEU A 43 -5.17 8.78 -9.46
CA LEU A 43 -6.62 8.89 -9.65
C LEU A 43 -7.25 7.61 -10.26
N ALA A 44 -6.47 6.59 -10.57
CA ALA A 44 -6.99 5.35 -11.14
C ALA A 44 -7.72 4.52 -10.07
N GLU A 45 -8.86 3.95 -10.42
CA GLU A 45 -9.66 3.10 -9.54
C GLU A 45 -9.35 1.61 -9.72
N ARG A 46 -9.15 1.18 -10.99
CA ARG A 46 -8.97 -0.22 -11.39
C ARG A 46 -7.72 -0.42 -12.24
N SER A 47 -6.63 0.23 -11.86
CA SER A 47 -5.35 0.11 -12.54
C SER A 47 -4.24 0.19 -11.51
N ALA A 48 -3.31 -0.73 -11.56
CA ALA A 48 -2.10 -0.66 -10.76
C ALA A 48 -1.18 0.47 -11.27
N SER A 49 -0.42 1.07 -10.37
CA SER A 49 0.59 2.05 -10.75
C SER A 49 1.80 1.34 -11.36
N PRO A 50 2.40 1.86 -12.46
CA PRO A 50 3.62 1.28 -13.04
C PRO A 50 4.76 1.11 -12.04
N ILE A 51 4.85 1.98 -11.04
CA ILE A 51 5.83 1.87 -9.95
C ILE A 51 5.71 0.56 -9.17
N THR A 52 4.53 -0.07 -9.12
CA THR A 52 4.34 -1.34 -8.40
C THR A 52 5.11 -2.49 -9.03
N ASP A 53 5.31 -2.49 -10.34
CA ASP A 53 6.11 -3.52 -11.04
C ASP A 53 7.58 -3.44 -10.63
N TRP A 54 8.12 -2.22 -10.54
CA TRP A 54 9.46 -2.00 -10.03
C TRP A 54 9.57 -2.42 -8.54
N LEU A 55 8.57 -2.08 -7.73
CA LEU A 55 8.55 -2.49 -6.32
C LEU A 55 8.42 -4.00 -6.15
N ARG A 56 7.65 -4.69 -7.00
CA ARG A 56 7.60 -6.17 -7.05
C ARG A 56 8.97 -6.76 -7.36
N ALA A 57 9.69 -6.18 -8.34
CA ALA A 57 11.06 -6.59 -8.63
C ALA A 57 12.01 -6.38 -7.45
N LEU A 58 11.88 -5.26 -6.72
CA LEU A 58 12.62 -5.01 -5.49
C LEU A 58 12.30 -6.03 -4.39
N CYS A 59 11.03 -6.43 -4.23
CA CYS A 59 10.64 -7.45 -3.27
C CYS A 59 11.30 -8.81 -3.59
N ARG A 60 11.31 -9.21 -4.86
CA ARG A 60 12.02 -10.43 -5.31
C ARG A 60 13.52 -10.38 -5.04
N ASP A 61 14.17 -9.25 -5.35
CA ASP A 61 15.60 -9.05 -5.10
C ASP A 61 15.91 -9.08 -3.59
N ALA A 62 15.10 -8.41 -2.77
CA ALA A 62 15.23 -8.43 -1.32
C ALA A 62 15.07 -9.86 -0.76
N HIS A 63 14.08 -10.62 -1.23
CA HIS A 63 13.90 -12.02 -0.85
C HIS A 63 15.10 -12.89 -1.26
N ALA A 64 15.58 -12.73 -2.47
CA ALA A 64 16.75 -13.48 -2.96
C ALA A 64 18.03 -13.21 -2.13
N ARG A 65 18.21 -11.97 -1.66
CA ARG A 65 19.37 -11.59 -0.83
C ARG A 65 19.24 -12.03 0.63
N CYS A 66 18.05 -11.96 1.19
CA CYS A 66 17.84 -12.20 2.63
C CYS A 66 17.37 -13.61 2.93
N GLY A 67 16.80 -14.31 1.97
CA GLY A 67 16.20 -15.64 2.18
C GLY A 67 14.94 -15.60 3.04
N GLY A 68 14.64 -16.73 3.68
CA GLY A 68 13.47 -16.87 4.54
C GLY A 68 12.17 -17.15 3.76
N PRO A 69 11.00 -17.04 4.41
CA PRO A 69 9.71 -17.37 3.80
C PRO A 69 9.23 -16.33 2.77
N GLY A 70 9.79 -15.12 2.81
CA GLY A 70 9.42 -14.00 1.94
C GLY A 70 9.69 -12.66 2.60
N VAL A 71 9.12 -11.59 2.04
CA VAL A 71 9.28 -10.23 2.52
C VAL A 71 7.97 -9.65 3.05
N GLY A 72 8.06 -8.76 4.03
CA GLY A 72 6.97 -7.89 4.44
C GLY A 72 6.98 -6.61 3.61
N ALA A 73 5.81 -6.12 3.22
CA ALA A 73 5.67 -4.85 2.51
C ALA A 73 4.81 -3.88 3.33
N ILE A 74 5.38 -2.78 3.79
CA ILE A 74 4.66 -1.76 4.56
C ILE A 74 4.45 -0.53 3.67
N GLY A 75 3.22 -0.30 3.27
CA GLY A 75 2.81 0.92 2.59
C GLY A 75 2.19 1.92 3.56
N MET A 76 2.56 3.20 3.45
CA MET A 76 2.07 4.25 4.34
C MET A 76 1.49 5.41 3.56
N CYS A 77 0.33 5.92 3.99
CA CYS A 77 -0.34 7.07 3.39
C CYS A 77 -0.59 6.86 1.88
N MET A 78 0.01 7.67 1.01
CA MET A 78 -0.09 7.56 -0.45
C MET A 78 0.38 6.22 -1.01
N THR A 79 1.33 5.57 -0.35
CA THR A 79 1.83 4.24 -0.75
C THR A 79 1.10 3.09 -0.05
N GLY A 80 0.10 3.38 0.80
CA GLY A 80 -0.61 2.39 1.59
C GLY A 80 -1.13 1.22 0.75
N ASN A 81 -1.88 1.52 -0.30
CA ASN A 81 -2.43 0.50 -1.19
C ASN A 81 -1.39 -0.19 -2.09
N PHE A 82 -0.17 0.36 -2.21
CA PHE A 82 0.88 -0.34 -2.95
C PHE A 82 1.26 -1.66 -2.26
N ALA A 83 1.25 -1.72 -0.93
CA ALA A 83 1.50 -2.98 -0.22
C ALA A 83 0.53 -4.09 -0.65
N LEU A 84 -0.74 -3.74 -0.90
CA LEU A 84 -1.73 -4.68 -1.44
C LEU A 84 -1.39 -5.08 -2.89
N ALA A 85 -1.02 -4.12 -3.74
CA ALA A 85 -0.59 -4.41 -5.11
C ALA A 85 0.69 -5.26 -5.17
N LEU A 86 1.60 -5.10 -4.21
CA LEU A 86 2.82 -5.92 -4.12
C LEU A 86 2.51 -7.37 -3.74
N MET A 87 1.42 -7.62 -3.01
CA MET A 87 0.99 -8.97 -2.62
C MET A 87 0.70 -9.89 -3.82
N VAL A 88 0.54 -9.37 -5.03
CA VAL A 88 0.43 -10.17 -6.26
C VAL A 88 1.70 -10.99 -6.49
N ASP A 89 2.86 -10.48 -6.08
CA ASP A 89 4.12 -11.21 -6.16
C ASP A 89 4.23 -12.25 -5.02
N PRO A 90 4.54 -13.52 -5.32
CA PRO A 90 4.62 -14.58 -4.32
C PRO A 90 5.70 -14.35 -3.25
N SER A 91 6.72 -13.53 -3.50
CA SER A 91 7.71 -13.17 -2.49
C SER A 91 7.17 -12.33 -1.34
N VAL A 92 6.02 -11.65 -1.53
CA VAL A 92 5.41 -10.81 -0.48
C VAL A 92 4.46 -11.63 0.38
N MET A 93 4.81 -11.83 1.66
CA MET A 93 4.08 -12.68 2.60
C MET A 93 3.35 -11.93 3.71
N ALA A 94 3.72 -10.67 3.96
CA ALA A 94 3.14 -9.84 5.02
C ALA A 94 2.89 -8.42 4.53
N PRO A 95 1.80 -8.19 3.77
CA PRO A 95 1.41 -6.86 3.32
C PRO A 95 0.73 -6.07 4.45
N VAL A 96 1.19 -4.83 4.69
CA VAL A 96 0.66 -3.91 5.70
C VAL A 96 0.26 -2.59 5.06
N LEU A 97 -1.00 -2.22 5.20
CA LEU A 97 -1.58 -0.97 4.72
C LEU A 97 -1.74 -0.01 5.90
N SER A 98 -0.80 0.91 6.08
CA SER A 98 -0.90 1.93 7.12
C SER A 98 -1.45 3.23 6.54
N GLN A 99 -2.64 3.63 6.97
CA GLN A 99 -3.30 4.86 6.52
C GLN A 99 -3.43 4.96 4.98
N PRO A 100 -3.99 3.96 4.26
CA PRO A 100 -3.98 3.93 2.80
C PRO A 100 -4.88 5.03 2.22
N SER A 101 -4.30 6.12 1.71
CA SER A 101 -5.03 7.30 1.25
C SER A 101 -5.36 7.31 -0.25
N LEU A 102 -4.73 6.45 -1.07
CA LEU A 102 -5.02 6.36 -2.50
C LEU A 102 -6.00 5.22 -2.85
N PRO A 103 -6.81 5.38 -3.91
CA PRO A 103 -7.09 6.64 -4.63
C PRO A 103 -7.79 7.64 -3.73
N PHE A 104 -7.61 8.95 -3.97
CA PHE A 104 -8.29 9.96 -3.17
C PHE A 104 -9.81 9.82 -3.26
N GLY A 105 -10.48 9.82 -2.11
CA GLY A 105 -11.92 9.56 -1.96
C GLY A 105 -12.83 10.71 -2.42
N LEU A 106 -12.67 11.20 -3.67
CA LEU A 106 -13.48 12.26 -4.25
C LEU A 106 -14.90 11.82 -4.62
N THR A 107 -15.12 10.53 -4.83
CA THR A 107 -16.41 9.91 -5.14
C THR A 107 -16.63 8.68 -4.26
N ALA A 108 -17.87 8.19 -4.16
CA ALA A 108 -18.19 6.97 -3.41
C ALA A 108 -17.40 5.76 -3.95
N SER A 109 -17.25 5.63 -5.27
CA SER A 109 -16.45 4.61 -5.91
C SER A 109 -14.99 4.68 -5.48
N LYS A 110 -14.36 5.86 -5.54
CA LYS A 110 -12.96 6.06 -5.12
C LYS A 110 -12.73 5.83 -3.62
N LYS A 111 -13.72 6.12 -2.77
CA LYS A 111 -13.63 5.82 -1.34
C LYS A 111 -13.50 4.32 -1.08
N ALA A 112 -14.13 3.49 -1.91
CA ALA A 112 -14.14 2.04 -1.79
C ALA A 112 -13.00 1.34 -2.58
N ALA A 113 -12.32 2.04 -3.49
CA ALA A 113 -11.33 1.47 -4.39
C ALA A 113 -9.98 1.17 -3.72
N PHE A 114 -9.23 0.22 -4.30
CA PHE A 114 -7.94 -0.26 -3.78
C PHE A 114 -6.73 0.11 -4.63
N HIS A 115 -6.94 0.77 -5.76
CA HIS A 115 -5.86 1.07 -6.70
C HIS A 115 -5.20 -0.20 -7.28
N LEU A 116 -6.04 -1.20 -7.61
CA LEU A 116 -5.69 -2.48 -8.22
C LEU A 116 -6.45 -2.69 -9.51
N SER A 117 -5.89 -3.46 -10.44
CA SER A 117 -6.65 -4.03 -11.55
C SER A 117 -7.58 -5.15 -11.05
N ASP A 118 -8.59 -5.49 -11.84
CA ASP A 118 -9.49 -6.61 -11.48
C ASP A 118 -8.72 -7.95 -11.47
N GLU A 119 -7.71 -8.10 -12.33
CA GLU A 119 -6.81 -9.26 -12.36
C GLU A 119 -5.96 -9.35 -11.09
N ASP A 120 -5.28 -8.26 -10.71
CA ASP A 120 -4.49 -8.18 -9.49
C ASP A 120 -5.36 -8.47 -8.25
N LEU A 121 -6.59 -7.95 -8.21
CA LEU A 121 -7.51 -8.20 -7.12
C LEU A 121 -7.90 -9.67 -7.01
N SER A 122 -8.06 -10.37 -8.13
CA SER A 122 -8.32 -11.83 -8.12
C SER A 122 -7.16 -12.59 -7.46
N ILE A 123 -5.92 -12.28 -7.86
CA ILE A 123 -4.72 -12.90 -7.27
C ILE A 123 -4.62 -12.60 -5.77
N VAL A 124 -4.91 -11.36 -5.37
CA VAL A 124 -4.90 -10.95 -3.95
C VAL A 124 -5.92 -11.76 -3.14
N ARG A 125 -7.15 -11.96 -3.67
CA ARG A 125 -8.17 -12.78 -3.02
C ARG A 125 -7.72 -14.23 -2.84
N GLU A 126 -7.16 -14.83 -3.89
CA GLU A 126 -6.65 -16.20 -3.86
C GLU A 126 -5.55 -16.37 -2.80
N ARG A 127 -4.61 -15.44 -2.77
CA ARG A 127 -3.51 -15.45 -1.79
C ARG A 127 -3.99 -15.21 -0.35
N ALA A 128 -4.95 -14.32 -0.17
CA ALA A 128 -5.57 -14.07 1.13
C ALA A 128 -6.29 -15.33 1.64
N ALA A 129 -7.05 -16.00 0.78
CA ALA A 129 -7.72 -17.26 1.09
C ALA A 129 -6.71 -18.40 1.38
N ALA A 130 -5.53 -18.37 0.76
CA ALA A 130 -4.43 -19.30 1.02
C ALA A 130 -3.61 -18.98 2.30
N GLY A 131 -4.01 -17.96 3.08
CA GLY A 131 -3.42 -17.62 4.37
C GLY A 131 -2.41 -16.47 4.37
N CYS A 132 -2.15 -15.81 3.25
CA CYS A 132 -1.35 -14.58 3.22
C CYS A 132 -2.23 -13.40 3.68
N LYS A 133 -2.28 -13.16 4.99
CA LYS A 133 -3.13 -12.13 5.58
C LYS A 133 -2.64 -10.71 5.28
N VAL A 134 -3.60 -9.81 5.10
CA VAL A 134 -3.39 -8.37 4.91
C VAL A 134 -3.72 -7.65 6.21
N LEU A 135 -2.77 -6.90 6.75
CA LEU A 135 -3.00 -6.02 7.90
C LEU A 135 -3.31 -4.61 7.42
N GLY A 136 -4.42 -4.05 7.85
CA GLY A 136 -4.79 -2.66 7.60
C GLY A 136 -4.86 -1.86 8.90
N LEU A 137 -4.32 -0.63 8.89
CA LEU A 137 -4.39 0.29 10.03
C LEU A 137 -4.96 1.64 9.56
N ARG A 138 -5.91 2.22 10.32
CA ARG A 138 -6.40 3.58 10.09
C ARG A 138 -6.81 4.26 11.39
N PHE A 139 -6.78 5.59 11.39
CA PHE A 139 -7.49 6.39 12.37
C PHE A 139 -8.91 6.67 11.90
N THR A 140 -9.90 6.57 12.81
CA THR A 140 -11.32 6.76 12.45
C THR A 140 -11.63 8.18 12.01
N GLY A 141 -10.97 9.18 12.57
CA GLY A 141 -11.10 10.60 12.22
C GLY A 141 -10.30 11.07 11.01
N ASP A 142 -9.52 10.20 10.33
CA ASP A 142 -8.73 10.61 9.17
C ASP A 142 -9.61 10.71 7.90
N PRO A 143 -9.86 11.93 7.37
CA PRO A 143 -10.72 12.13 6.20
C PRO A 143 -10.09 11.60 4.90
N LEU A 144 -8.77 11.37 4.87
CA LEU A 144 -8.06 10.87 3.69
C LEU A 144 -8.15 9.33 3.60
N VAL A 145 -8.50 8.68 4.70
CA VAL A 145 -8.61 7.21 4.77
C VAL A 145 -10.04 6.80 5.13
N PRO A 146 -10.96 6.81 4.15
CA PRO A 146 -12.36 6.55 4.38
C PRO A 146 -12.62 5.12 4.86
N GLY A 147 -13.55 4.95 5.84
CA GLY A 147 -13.95 3.65 6.37
C GLY A 147 -14.47 2.68 5.31
N GLN A 148 -15.13 3.21 4.26
CA GLN A 148 -15.63 2.42 3.13
C GLN A 148 -14.57 1.58 2.45
N ARG A 149 -13.29 2.01 2.46
CA ARG A 149 -12.18 1.21 1.94
C ARG A 149 -11.92 -0.02 2.79
N PHE A 150 -11.97 0.11 4.11
CA PHE A 150 -11.82 -1.01 5.03
C PHE A 150 -13.00 -1.97 4.96
N GLU A 151 -14.23 -1.45 4.82
CA GLU A 151 -15.41 -2.27 4.56
C GLU A 151 -15.28 -3.08 3.26
N SER A 152 -14.75 -2.45 2.20
CA SER A 152 -14.49 -3.13 0.95
C SER A 152 -13.40 -4.20 1.09
N LEU A 153 -12.31 -3.92 1.82
CA LEU A 153 -11.27 -4.91 2.09
C LEU A 153 -11.81 -6.13 2.85
N ARG A 154 -12.64 -5.89 3.87
CA ARG A 154 -13.33 -6.99 4.61
C ARG A 154 -14.23 -7.80 3.69
N ARG A 155 -15.00 -7.15 2.81
CA ARG A 155 -15.87 -7.83 1.86
C ARG A 155 -15.10 -8.66 0.83
N GLU A 156 -13.98 -8.14 0.32
CA GLU A 156 -13.20 -8.77 -0.75
C GLU A 156 -12.28 -9.88 -0.24
N LEU A 157 -11.75 -9.76 0.97
CA LEU A 157 -10.71 -10.64 1.50
C LEU A 157 -11.18 -11.50 2.68
N GLY A 158 -12.37 -11.22 3.25
CA GLY A 158 -12.92 -11.99 4.38
C GLY A 158 -11.93 -12.09 5.54
N ASP A 159 -11.70 -13.31 6.00
CA ASP A 159 -10.77 -13.64 7.11
C ASP A 159 -9.29 -13.39 6.74
N GLY A 160 -9.00 -13.14 5.47
CA GLY A 160 -7.68 -12.74 4.98
C GLY A 160 -7.33 -11.28 5.27
N PHE A 161 -8.27 -10.46 5.76
CA PHE A 161 -8.04 -9.07 6.12
C PHE A 161 -8.21 -8.82 7.61
N GLU A 162 -7.17 -8.32 8.24
CA GLU A 162 -7.19 -7.85 9.63
C GLU A 162 -7.12 -6.32 9.64
N GLY A 163 -8.24 -5.67 10.00
CA GLY A 163 -8.35 -4.22 10.03
C GLY A 163 -8.36 -3.68 11.44
N ILE A 164 -7.34 -2.90 11.81
CA ILE A 164 -7.23 -2.18 13.08
C ILE A 164 -7.65 -0.73 12.87
N GLU A 165 -8.73 -0.33 13.53
CA GLU A 165 -9.24 1.03 13.50
C GLU A 165 -8.99 1.69 14.87
N ILE A 166 -8.17 2.75 14.87
CA ILE A 166 -7.79 3.48 16.08
C ILE A 166 -8.71 4.69 16.20
N ASP A 167 -9.44 4.76 17.30
CA ASP A 167 -10.30 5.91 17.57
C ASP A 167 -9.48 7.18 17.74
N SER A 168 -9.85 8.22 17.00
CA SER A 168 -9.19 9.52 16.98
C SER A 168 -10.19 10.69 16.86
N SER A 169 -11.48 10.40 17.18
CA SER A 169 -12.55 11.40 17.21
C SER A 169 -12.47 12.32 18.43
#